data_af92718cef7df0fa3ad8ff4fc699702f
#
_entry.id   af92718cef7df0fa3ad8ff4fc699702f
#
_cell.length_a   1.000
_cell.length_b   1.000
_cell.length_c   1.000
_cell.angle_alpha   90.00
_cell.angle_beta   90.00
_cell.angle_gamma   90.00
#
_symmetry.space_group_name_H-M   'P 1'
#
loop_
_entity.id
_entity.type
_entity.pdbx_description
1 polymer ?
#
loop_
_entity_poly.entity_id
_entity_poly.type
_entity_poly.pdbx_seq_one_letter_code
_entity_poly.pdbx_strand_id
1 'polypeptide(L)'
;MRNFKDWKIKWGIYLLSLILISGFLFSSNSPAYSKTKTSKKKKEFKLTAKSALVLDLDNETVLYDMNSEDVRSIASLTKLMTAMVLLESGIDLFDTISITRDDARASAKSRLRPGETFYLIDLLHSSLMSSDNRATRALVRATGMREGEFVERMNEKADSLGLKNTEFADPTGLNADNVSTAWETAKLLKMALTDPLISQITTTKQYKFYSVNKRKRFHQLGNSNRLLREDFDILGGKTGFIGKSGWCLAVMLNNVKEKLCVVILGASSNKRRFAEAKHILKTAIQNGLSEKLGSVQEL
;
A
#
# COMPACT_ATOMS: atom_id res chain seq x y z
N MET A 1 -22.61 -45.39 12.79
CA MET A 1 -22.10 -46.59 13.49
C MET A 1 -21.02 -47.22 12.64
N ARG A 2 -19.77 -47.08 12.99
CA ARG A 2 -18.66 -48.03 12.81
C ARG A 2 -17.40 -47.42 13.43
N ASN A 3 -17.02 -48.06 14.40
CA ASN A 3 -16.01 -48.13 15.42
C ASN A 3 -14.59 -47.64 15.05
N PHE A 4 -14.08 -46.89 16.00
CA PHE A 4 -12.67 -46.80 16.42
C PHE A 4 -12.18 -48.16 16.88
N LYS A 5 -10.91 -48.54 16.54
CA LYS A 5 -9.92 -49.05 17.47
C LYS A 5 -8.63 -49.54 16.78
N ASP A 6 -7.55 -49.12 17.40
CA ASP A 6 -6.31 -49.86 17.66
C ASP A 6 -5.25 -49.94 16.55
N TRP A 7 -4.18 -49.18 16.75
CA TRP A 7 -2.82 -49.69 16.49
C TRP A 7 -1.90 -49.33 17.67
N LYS A 8 -1.64 -50.36 18.44
CA LYS A 8 -0.62 -50.42 19.50
C LYS A 8 0.74 -50.86 18.95
N ILE A 9 1.76 -50.10 19.24
CA ILE A 9 3.09 -50.43 19.75
C ILE A 9 3.65 -51.83 19.44
N LYS A 10 4.81 -51.90 18.76
CA LYS A 10 5.79 -52.99 18.96
C LYS A 10 7.19 -52.42 19.22
N TRP A 11 7.66 -52.65 20.42
CA TRP A 11 9.05 -52.53 20.90
C TRP A 11 9.82 -53.79 20.46
N GLY A 12 11.09 -53.65 20.06
CA GLY A 12 12.00 -54.72 19.81
C GLY A 12 13.42 -54.31 20.13
N ILE A 13 13.87 -54.76 21.30
CA ILE A 13 15.24 -54.69 21.85
C ILE A 13 16.12 -55.72 21.12
N TYR A 14 17.32 -55.34 20.65
CA TYR A 14 18.42 -56.27 20.44
C TYR A 14 19.76 -55.72 20.91
N LEU A 15 20.26 -56.41 21.83
CA LEU A 15 21.48 -56.62 22.56
C LEU A 15 22.82 -56.33 21.84
N LEU A 16 23.74 -55.93 22.72
CA LEU A 16 25.21 -55.83 22.62
C LEU A 16 25.89 -57.05 21.96
N SER A 17 26.95 -56.78 21.23
CA SER A 17 28.15 -57.64 21.20
C SER A 17 29.41 -56.77 21.03
N LEU A 18 30.26 -56.81 22.08
CA LEU A 18 31.64 -56.37 22.07
C LEU A 18 32.49 -57.26 21.16
N ILE A 19 33.33 -56.63 20.35
CA ILE A 19 34.58 -57.27 19.88
C ILE A 19 35.69 -56.23 19.95
N LEU A 20 36.63 -56.48 20.84
CA LEU A 20 37.96 -55.90 20.94
C LEU A 20 38.83 -56.48 19.82
N ILE A 21 39.44 -55.66 18.99
CA ILE A 21 40.68 -56.03 18.27
C ILE A 21 41.58 -54.80 18.22
N SER A 22 42.78 -55.05 18.69
CA SER A 22 43.97 -54.21 18.86
C SER A 22 44.49 -53.54 17.60
N GLY A 23 44.91 -52.33 17.78
CA GLY A 23 46.13 -51.64 17.31
C GLY A 23 46.52 -51.76 15.83
N PHE A 24 46.52 -50.58 15.19
CA PHE A 24 47.62 -50.19 14.31
C PHE A 24 47.66 -48.66 14.22
N LEU A 25 48.73 -48.08 14.70
CA LEU A 25 49.06 -46.67 14.53
C LEU A 25 49.45 -46.41 13.09
N PHE A 26 48.60 -45.73 12.34
CA PHE A 26 48.98 -45.01 11.12
C PHE A 26 48.70 -43.54 11.34
N SER A 27 49.76 -42.79 11.60
CA SER A 27 49.78 -41.36 11.52
C SER A 27 49.63 -40.93 10.06
N SER A 28 48.45 -40.58 9.62
CA SER A 28 48.21 -39.88 8.37
C SER A 28 47.94 -38.43 8.69
N ASN A 29 48.98 -37.59 8.51
CA ASN A 29 48.82 -36.14 8.41
C ASN A 29 47.96 -35.80 7.20
N SER A 30 46.64 -35.71 7.37
CA SER A 30 45.76 -35.09 6.42
C SER A 30 45.76 -33.58 6.63
N PRO A 31 46.08 -32.74 5.61
CA PRO A 31 45.96 -31.31 5.77
C PRO A 31 44.51 -30.97 6.03
N ALA A 32 44.23 -30.36 7.18
CA ALA A 32 42.94 -29.81 7.51
C ALA A 32 42.57 -28.73 6.45
N TYR A 33 41.75 -29.10 5.47
CA TYR A 33 41.15 -28.15 4.54
C TYR A 33 40.13 -27.33 5.30
N SER A 34 40.60 -26.23 5.89
CA SER A 34 39.75 -25.22 6.48
C SER A 34 38.92 -24.59 5.36
N LYS A 35 37.69 -25.07 5.18
CA LYS A 35 36.68 -24.34 4.38
C LYS A 35 36.36 -23.05 5.12
N THR A 36 37.11 -22.00 4.81
CA THR A 36 36.74 -20.62 5.12
C THR A 36 35.34 -20.41 4.53
N LYS A 37 34.30 -20.47 5.38
CA LYS A 37 32.97 -19.99 5.04
C LYS A 37 33.11 -18.50 4.75
N THR A 38 33.27 -18.15 3.48
CA THR A 38 33.11 -16.78 3.02
C THR A 38 31.70 -16.36 3.45
N SER A 39 31.61 -15.59 4.50
CA SER A 39 30.36 -14.94 4.89
C SER A 39 29.94 -14.07 3.71
N LYS A 40 28.94 -14.48 2.96
CA LYS A 40 28.32 -13.62 1.94
C LYS A 40 27.85 -12.38 2.69
N LYS A 41 28.57 -11.25 2.56
CA LYS A 41 28.10 -9.95 3.04
C LYS A 41 26.66 -9.79 2.57
N LYS A 42 25.72 -9.73 3.50
CA LYS A 42 24.30 -9.54 3.23
C LYS A 42 24.21 -8.20 2.50
N LYS A 43 23.86 -8.22 1.20
CA LYS A 43 23.83 -7.01 0.38
C LYS A 43 22.83 -6.06 1.02
N GLU A 44 23.30 -4.92 1.46
CA GLU A 44 22.47 -3.90 2.10
C GLU A 44 21.32 -3.51 1.15
N PHE A 45 20.10 -3.42 1.70
CA PHE A 45 18.93 -3.08 0.88
C PHE A 45 18.89 -1.57 0.67
N LYS A 46 19.33 -1.13 -0.50
CA LYS A 46 19.34 0.29 -0.87
C LYS A 46 17.95 0.72 -1.35
N LEU A 47 17.36 1.73 -0.70
CA LEU A 47 16.14 2.36 -1.14
C LEU A 47 16.37 3.16 -2.44
N THR A 48 15.37 3.18 -3.32
CA THR A 48 15.34 4.02 -4.52
C THR A 48 14.31 5.14 -4.39
N ALA A 49 13.41 5.03 -3.40
CA ALA A 49 12.50 6.10 -3.02
C ALA A 49 13.27 7.38 -2.71
N LYS A 50 12.62 8.50 -2.95
CA LYS A 50 13.18 9.83 -2.66
C LYS A 50 12.77 10.32 -1.28
N SER A 51 11.62 9.86 -0.80
CA SER A 51 11.11 10.12 0.53
C SER A 51 10.37 8.88 1.04
N ALA A 52 10.53 8.54 2.31
CA ALA A 52 9.87 7.38 2.93
C ALA A 52 9.62 7.62 4.42
N LEU A 53 8.48 7.13 4.91
CA LEU A 53 8.05 7.28 6.30
C LEU A 53 7.39 5.99 6.80
N VAL A 54 7.64 5.63 8.05
CA VAL A 54 6.78 4.75 8.84
C VAL A 54 6.37 5.51 10.10
N LEU A 55 5.07 5.70 10.26
CA LEU A 55 4.48 6.44 11.38
C LEU A 55 3.57 5.48 12.18
N ASP A 56 3.78 5.41 13.49
CA ASP A 56 2.79 4.87 14.43
C ASP A 56 1.71 5.93 14.65
N LEU A 57 0.49 5.63 14.20
CA LEU A 57 -0.63 6.56 14.21
C LEU A 57 -1.31 6.68 15.57
N ASP A 58 -1.13 5.70 16.45
CA ASP A 58 -1.74 5.69 17.78
C ASP A 58 -0.90 6.52 18.77
N ASN A 59 0.43 6.48 18.63
CA ASN A 59 1.38 7.21 19.48
C ASN A 59 2.00 8.45 18.80
N GLU A 60 1.64 8.71 17.53
CA GLU A 60 2.20 9.77 16.68
C GLU A 60 3.73 9.73 16.59
N THR A 61 4.32 8.53 16.68
CA THR A 61 5.77 8.32 16.73
C THR A 61 6.31 7.93 15.37
N VAL A 62 7.40 8.57 14.94
CA VAL A 62 8.13 8.24 13.71
C VAL A 62 9.03 7.03 13.98
N LEU A 63 8.76 5.90 13.31
CA LEU A 63 9.53 4.67 13.42
C LEU A 63 10.58 4.52 12.31
N TYR A 64 10.40 5.22 11.21
CA TYR A 64 11.36 5.31 10.11
C TYR A 64 11.17 6.63 9.37
N ASP A 65 12.26 7.35 9.15
CA ASP A 65 12.28 8.60 8.39
C ASP A 65 13.38 8.59 7.31
N MET A 66 13.03 9.04 6.15
CA MET A 66 13.94 9.40 5.09
C MET A 66 13.35 10.55 4.27
N ASN A 67 13.82 11.77 4.52
CA ASN A 67 13.37 12.97 3.82
C ASN A 67 11.83 13.14 3.86
N SER A 68 11.19 12.83 4.99
CA SER A 68 9.72 12.78 5.08
C SER A 68 9.07 14.16 4.95
N GLU A 69 9.81 15.24 5.16
CA GLU A 69 9.35 16.63 5.02
C GLU A 69 9.64 17.23 3.62
N ASP A 70 10.32 16.49 2.72
CA ASP A 70 10.55 16.98 1.37
C ASP A 70 9.23 17.07 0.59
N VAL A 71 8.94 18.26 0.05
CA VAL A 71 7.77 18.49 -0.83
C VAL A 71 8.01 17.82 -2.18
N ARG A 72 7.08 16.94 -2.57
CA ARG A 72 7.20 16.12 -3.78
C ARG A 72 5.85 15.91 -4.45
N SER A 73 5.89 15.75 -5.77
CA SER A 73 4.71 15.31 -6.50
C SER A 73 4.22 13.95 -6.02
N ILE A 74 2.94 13.84 -5.69
CA ILE A 74 2.31 12.64 -5.08
C ILE A 74 1.48 11.82 -6.07
N ALA A 75 1.34 12.29 -7.31
CA ALA A 75 0.53 11.63 -8.33
C ALA A 75 -0.88 11.29 -7.80
N SER A 76 -1.39 10.10 -8.15
CA SER A 76 -2.75 9.69 -7.79
C SER A 76 -3.00 9.42 -6.29
N LEU A 77 -2.07 9.70 -5.38
CA LEU A 77 -2.42 9.81 -3.96
C LEU A 77 -3.39 10.98 -3.74
N THR A 78 -3.36 11.99 -4.61
CA THR A 78 -4.34 13.09 -4.76
C THR A 78 -5.79 12.60 -4.67
N LYS A 79 -6.11 11.42 -5.23
CA LYS A 79 -7.48 10.88 -5.25
C LYS A 79 -8.06 10.57 -3.87
N LEU A 80 -7.24 10.54 -2.82
CA LEU A 80 -7.73 10.48 -1.44
C LEU A 80 -8.45 11.78 -1.09
N MET A 81 -7.83 12.94 -1.36
CA MET A 81 -8.47 14.25 -1.17
C MET A 81 -9.70 14.42 -2.07
N THR A 82 -9.59 14.01 -3.33
CA THR A 82 -10.72 14.05 -4.27
C THR A 82 -11.92 13.27 -3.73
N ALA A 83 -11.69 12.07 -3.18
CA ALA A 83 -12.78 11.27 -2.62
C ALA A 83 -13.42 11.92 -1.39
N MET A 84 -12.62 12.53 -0.51
CA MET A 84 -13.14 13.25 0.66
C MET A 84 -14.04 14.43 0.25
N VAL A 85 -13.56 15.30 -0.65
CA VAL A 85 -14.33 16.47 -1.13
C VAL A 85 -15.58 16.01 -1.90
N LEU A 86 -15.47 14.94 -2.69
CA LEU A 86 -16.60 14.36 -3.40
C LEU A 86 -17.71 13.91 -2.44
N LEU A 87 -17.36 13.16 -1.40
CA LEU A 87 -18.35 12.66 -0.43
C LEU A 87 -18.96 13.77 0.40
N GLU A 88 -18.21 14.82 0.70
CA GLU A 88 -18.70 16.03 1.38
C GLU A 88 -19.62 16.88 0.52
N SER A 89 -19.58 16.74 -0.81
CA SER A 89 -20.48 17.50 -1.71
C SER A 89 -21.95 17.03 -1.65
N GLY A 90 -22.22 15.91 -0.95
CA GLY A 90 -23.57 15.39 -0.75
C GLY A 90 -24.21 14.75 -1.99
N ILE A 91 -23.41 14.39 -3.01
CA ILE A 91 -23.94 13.69 -4.19
C ILE A 91 -24.51 12.31 -3.82
N ASP A 92 -25.60 11.92 -4.49
CA ASP A 92 -26.11 10.55 -4.37
C ASP A 92 -25.24 9.60 -5.21
N LEU A 93 -24.54 8.69 -4.54
CA LEU A 93 -23.66 7.72 -5.21
C LEU A 93 -24.43 6.70 -6.07
N PHE A 94 -25.75 6.60 -5.93
CA PHE A 94 -26.61 5.78 -6.79
C PHE A 94 -27.13 6.52 -8.01
N ASP A 95 -26.85 7.82 -8.13
CA ASP A 95 -27.04 8.55 -9.38
C ASP A 95 -26.11 8.01 -10.46
N THR A 96 -26.46 8.31 -11.72
CA THR A 96 -25.71 7.84 -12.88
C THR A 96 -25.15 8.98 -13.72
N ILE A 97 -23.96 8.77 -14.29
CA ILE A 97 -23.33 9.71 -15.19
C ILE A 97 -22.68 8.99 -16.38
N SER A 98 -22.73 9.60 -17.55
CA SER A 98 -22.04 9.10 -18.74
C SER A 98 -20.62 9.63 -18.82
N ILE A 99 -19.67 8.77 -19.18
CA ILE A 99 -18.30 9.17 -19.50
C ILE A 99 -18.31 10.01 -20.77
N THR A 100 -17.74 11.18 -20.74
CA THR A 100 -17.59 12.08 -21.88
C THR A 100 -16.25 11.89 -22.60
N ARG A 101 -16.10 12.51 -23.78
CA ARG A 101 -14.79 12.57 -24.46
C ARG A 101 -13.80 13.42 -23.68
N ASP A 102 -14.28 14.44 -22.96
CA ASP A 102 -13.44 15.28 -22.12
C ASP A 102 -12.93 14.53 -20.89
N ASP A 103 -13.76 13.71 -20.23
CA ASP A 103 -13.30 12.82 -19.16
C ASP A 103 -12.18 11.88 -19.65
N ALA A 104 -12.17 11.54 -20.94
CA ALA A 104 -11.19 10.63 -21.56
C ALA A 104 -9.85 11.30 -21.93
N ARG A 105 -9.72 12.63 -21.79
CA ARG A 105 -8.46 13.33 -22.11
C ARG A 105 -7.31 12.79 -21.28
N ALA A 106 -6.12 12.65 -21.88
CA ALA A 106 -4.87 12.23 -21.22
C ALA A 106 -4.97 10.96 -20.33
N SER A 107 -5.89 10.01 -20.67
CA SER A 107 -6.12 8.80 -19.85
C SER A 107 -6.19 7.51 -20.68
N ALA A 108 -5.07 7.20 -21.37
CA ALA A 108 -5.01 6.05 -22.30
C ALA A 108 -5.24 4.67 -21.63
N LYS A 109 -5.04 4.53 -20.32
CA LYS A 109 -5.11 3.24 -19.61
C LYS A 109 -6.51 2.89 -19.07
N SER A 110 -7.48 3.81 -19.15
CA SER A 110 -8.83 3.54 -18.66
C SER A 110 -9.57 2.55 -19.57
N ARG A 111 -10.37 1.67 -18.95
CA ARG A 111 -11.29 0.75 -19.65
C ARG A 111 -12.69 1.33 -19.83
N LEU A 112 -13.01 2.41 -19.14
CA LEU A 112 -14.28 3.12 -19.28
C LEU A 112 -14.27 3.88 -20.62
N ARG A 113 -15.33 3.77 -21.42
CA ARG A 113 -15.39 4.37 -22.76
C ARG A 113 -16.34 5.57 -22.78
N PRO A 114 -16.03 6.62 -23.53
CA PRO A 114 -17.01 7.67 -23.80
C PRO A 114 -18.35 7.10 -24.29
N GLY A 115 -19.45 7.60 -23.72
CA GLY A 115 -20.81 7.12 -23.96
C GLY A 115 -21.28 5.98 -23.05
N GLU A 116 -20.41 5.34 -22.27
CA GLU A 116 -20.83 4.42 -21.22
C GLU A 116 -21.33 5.22 -20.00
N THR A 117 -22.42 4.77 -19.42
CA THR A 117 -23.06 5.35 -18.22
C THR A 117 -22.90 4.41 -17.04
N PHE A 118 -22.57 4.95 -15.87
CA PHE A 118 -22.31 4.19 -14.66
C PHE A 118 -22.93 4.85 -13.45
N TYR A 119 -23.21 4.07 -12.41
CA TYR A 119 -23.45 4.61 -11.08
C TYR A 119 -22.19 5.31 -10.55
N LEU A 120 -22.37 6.38 -9.78
CA LEU A 120 -21.25 7.13 -9.21
C LEU A 120 -20.42 6.27 -8.26
N ILE A 121 -21.06 5.35 -7.53
CA ILE A 121 -20.34 4.38 -6.67
C ILE A 121 -19.39 3.50 -7.49
N ASP A 122 -19.74 3.04 -8.69
CA ASP A 122 -18.88 2.23 -9.56
C ASP A 122 -17.67 3.04 -10.04
N LEU A 123 -17.89 4.33 -10.31
CA LEU A 123 -16.82 5.25 -10.66
C LEU A 123 -15.90 5.55 -9.48
N LEU A 124 -16.43 5.64 -8.25
CA LEU A 124 -15.63 5.81 -7.04
C LEU A 124 -14.71 4.58 -6.80
N HIS A 125 -15.25 3.36 -6.97
CA HIS A 125 -14.43 2.14 -6.97
C HIS A 125 -13.35 2.19 -8.07
N SER A 126 -13.69 2.63 -9.27
CA SER A 126 -12.73 2.75 -10.38
C SER A 126 -11.62 3.76 -10.09
N SER A 127 -11.97 4.91 -9.49
CA SER A 127 -11.04 5.98 -9.11
C SER A 127 -10.06 5.51 -8.02
N LEU A 128 -10.55 4.91 -6.94
CA LEU A 128 -9.73 4.58 -5.79
C LEU A 128 -8.96 3.26 -5.97
N MET A 129 -9.59 2.19 -6.47
CA MET A 129 -8.96 0.87 -6.62
C MET A 129 -7.96 0.80 -7.78
N SER A 130 -8.40 1.19 -8.98
CA SER A 130 -7.59 1.09 -10.21
C SER A 130 -6.96 2.42 -10.63
N SER A 131 -7.21 3.48 -9.86
CA SER A 131 -6.67 4.82 -10.13
C SER A 131 -7.12 5.38 -11.50
N ASP A 132 -8.39 5.14 -11.88
CA ASP A 132 -8.94 5.54 -13.17
C ASP A 132 -9.22 7.05 -13.20
N ASN A 133 -8.54 7.76 -14.14
CA ASN A 133 -8.66 9.21 -14.25
C ASN A 133 -9.97 9.65 -14.93
N ARG A 134 -10.55 8.82 -15.82
CA ARG A 134 -11.86 9.11 -16.43
C ARG A 134 -12.96 9.06 -15.39
N ALA A 135 -12.93 8.00 -14.54
CA ALA A 135 -13.85 7.90 -13.43
C ALA A 135 -13.73 9.12 -12.50
N THR A 136 -12.50 9.52 -12.15
CA THR A 136 -12.28 10.68 -11.28
C THR A 136 -12.87 11.95 -11.85
N ARG A 137 -12.63 12.27 -13.15
CA ARG A 137 -13.20 13.47 -13.78
C ARG A 137 -14.71 13.43 -13.88
N ALA A 138 -15.27 12.27 -14.24
CA ALA A 138 -16.73 12.11 -14.28
C ALA A 138 -17.37 12.32 -12.90
N LEU A 139 -16.73 11.84 -11.82
CA LEU A 139 -17.17 12.07 -10.45
C LEU A 139 -17.12 13.57 -10.08
N VAL A 140 -16.03 14.26 -10.40
CA VAL A 140 -15.91 15.70 -10.16
C VAL A 140 -17.01 16.46 -10.93
N ARG A 141 -17.26 16.12 -12.18
CA ARG A 141 -18.34 16.71 -12.98
C ARG A 141 -19.73 16.42 -12.41
N ALA A 142 -19.92 15.25 -11.77
CA ALA A 142 -21.18 14.90 -11.12
C ALA A 142 -21.53 15.82 -9.94
N THR A 143 -20.57 16.47 -9.31
CA THR A 143 -20.81 17.45 -8.24
C THR A 143 -21.43 18.76 -8.74
N GLY A 144 -21.46 18.98 -10.07
CA GLY A 144 -21.87 20.26 -10.68
C GLY A 144 -20.80 21.34 -10.64
N MET A 145 -19.71 21.15 -9.93
CA MET A 145 -18.59 22.11 -9.84
C MET A 145 -17.74 22.07 -11.12
N ARG A 146 -17.19 23.22 -11.47
CA ARG A 146 -16.10 23.29 -12.46
C ARG A 146 -14.83 22.69 -11.84
N GLU A 147 -13.93 22.15 -12.65
CA GLU A 147 -12.69 21.50 -12.16
C GLU A 147 -11.86 22.44 -11.27
N GLY A 148 -11.73 23.73 -11.63
CA GLY A 148 -11.01 24.72 -10.82
C GLY A 148 -11.65 24.95 -9.44
N GLU A 149 -12.97 25.09 -9.39
CA GLU A 149 -13.72 25.25 -8.13
C GLU A 149 -13.58 23.98 -7.24
N PHE A 150 -13.58 22.80 -7.83
CA PHE A 150 -13.35 21.57 -7.08
C PHE A 150 -11.92 21.52 -6.51
N VAL A 151 -10.92 21.99 -7.27
CA VAL A 151 -9.52 22.08 -6.82
C VAL A 151 -9.37 23.10 -5.68
N GLU A 152 -10.07 24.25 -5.75
CA GLU A 152 -10.12 25.20 -4.64
C GLU A 152 -10.64 24.54 -3.37
N ARG A 153 -11.73 23.76 -3.46
CA ARG A 153 -12.24 22.97 -2.33
C ARG A 153 -11.25 21.94 -1.79
N MET A 154 -10.47 21.32 -2.67
CA MET A 154 -9.41 20.39 -2.23
C MET A 154 -8.33 21.12 -1.43
N ASN A 155 -7.94 22.32 -1.84
CA ASN A 155 -6.94 23.12 -1.13
C ASN A 155 -7.49 23.71 0.18
N GLU A 156 -8.71 24.25 0.19
CA GLU A 156 -9.40 24.66 1.42
C GLU A 156 -9.46 23.52 2.44
N LYS A 157 -9.73 22.29 1.98
CA LYS A 157 -9.73 21.13 2.85
C LYS A 157 -8.34 20.77 3.33
N ALA A 158 -7.31 20.86 2.50
CA ALA A 158 -5.92 20.66 2.91
C ALA A 158 -5.53 21.62 4.03
N ASP A 159 -5.87 22.90 3.88
CA ASP A 159 -5.65 23.94 4.89
C ASP A 159 -6.38 23.61 6.20
N SER A 160 -7.66 23.22 6.13
CA SER A 160 -8.46 22.85 7.30
C SER A 160 -7.90 21.64 8.06
N LEU A 161 -7.19 20.74 7.37
CA LEU A 161 -6.49 19.59 7.95
C LEU A 161 -5.07 19.91 8.42
N GLY A 162 -4.61 21.17 8.25
CA GLY A 162 -3.27 21.61 8.61
C GLY A 162 -2.17 21.03 7.74
N LEU A 163 -2.46 20.71 6.47
CA LEU A 163 -1.51 20.17 5.49
C LEU A 163 -0.82 21.32 4.74
N LYS A 164 0.11 21.99 5.41
CA LYS A 164 0.71 23.28 4.97
C LYS A 164 1.64 23.15 3.75
N ASN A 165 2.15 21.94 3.49
CA ASN A 165 3.05 21.63 2.38
C ASN A 165 2.34 20.80 1.30
N THR A 166 1.00 20.76 1.33
CA THR A 166 0.18 20.02 0.39
C THR A 166 -0.61 20.97 -0.49
N GLU A 167 -0.47 20.83 -1.79
CA GLU A 167 -1.17 21.62 -2.80
C GLU A 167 -1.72 20.71 -3.88
N PHE A 168 -2.92 21.03 -4.36
CA PHE A 168 -3.59 20.33 -5.44
C PHE A 168 -3.81 21.27 -6.62
N ALA A 169 -3.44 20.79 -7.83
CA ALA A 169 -3.60 21.50 -9.09
C ALA A 169 -4.57 20.80 -10.05
N ASP A 170 -4.92 19.54 -9.79
CA ASP A 170 -5.97 18.78 -10.48
C ASP A 170 -6.52 17.66 -9.59
N PRO A 171 -7.75 17.17 -9.81
CA PRO A 171 -8.36 16.15 -8.95
C PRO A 171 -7.86 14.73 -9.23
N THR A 172 -7.07 14.51 -10.30
CA THR A 172 -6.62 13.17 -10.71
C THR A 172 -5.22 12.81 -10.23
N GLY A 173 -4.38 13.81 -9.97
CA GLY A 173 -2.96 13.64 -9.71
C GLY A 173 -2.12 13.45 -10.97
N LEU A 174 -2.61 13.85 -12.14
CA LEU A 174 -1.84 13.87 -13.38
C LEU A 174 -0.94 15.11 -13.47
N ASN A 175 -1.38 16.24 -12.93
CA ASN A 175 -0.53 17.41 -12.82
C ASN A 175 0.57 17.15 -11.78
N ALA A 176 1.82 17.48 -12.15
CA ALA A 176 2.98 17.28 -11.29
C ALA A 176 2.99 18.24 -10.06
N ASP A 177 2.21 19.32 -10.14
CA ASP A 177 2.05 20.32 -9.09
C ASP A 177 1.07 19.87 -7.99
N ASN A 178 0.47 18.68 -8.10
CA ASN A 178 -0.10 18.01 -6.94
C ASN A 178 1.05 17.53 -6.04
N VAL A 179 1.35 18.28 -5.02
CA VAL A 179 2.51 18.07 -4.15
C VAL A 179 2.10 17.85 -2.70
N SER A 180 2.94 17.18 -1.95
CA SER A 180 2.83 16.97 -0.51
C SER A 180 4.16 16.44 0.03
N THR A 181 4.28 16.32 1.34
CA THR A 181 5.36 15.60 2.02
C THR A 181 4.93 14.18 2.34
N ALA A 182 5.87 13.27 2.67
CA ALA A 182 5.48 11.93 3.12
C ALA A 182 4.74 11.98 4.45
N TRP A 183 5.12 12.92 5.32
CA TRP A 183 4.44 13.19 6.59
C TRP A 183 2.98 13.62 6.39
N GLU A 184 2.74 14.64 5.56
CA GLU A 184 1.38 15.12 5.30
C GLU A 184 0.56 14.13 4.48
N THR A 185 1.20 13.36 3.60
CA THR A 185 0.55 12.23 2.91
C THR A 185 0.04 11.16 3.89
N ALA A 186 0.79 10.87 4.98
CA ALA A 186 0.34 9.96 6.02
C ALA A 186 -0.89 10.51 6.76
N LYS A 187 -0.88 11.82 7.11
CA LYS A 187 -2.04 12.51 7.70
C LYS A 187 -3.25 12.49 6.77
N LEU A 188 -3.05 12.80 5.48
CA LEU A 188 -4.11 12.76 4.47
C LEU A 188 -4.74 11.37 4.39
N LEU A 189 -3.93 10.31 4.36
CA LEU A 189 -4.44 8.94 4.35
C LEU A 189 -5.21 8.62 5.64
N LYS A 190 -4.67 8.98 6.82
CA LYS A 190 -5.36 8.81 8.12
C LYS A 190 -6.75 9.44 8.06
N MET A 191 -6.84 10.69 7.61
CA MET A 191 -8.11 11.41 7.52
C MET A 191 -9.06 10.82 6.48
N ALA A 192 -8.58 10.45 5.29
CA ALA A 192 -9.41 9.83 4.27
C ALA A 192 -10.02 8.49 4.74
N LEU A 193 -9.29 7.72 5.53
CA LEU A 193 -9.75 6.42 6.04
C LEU A 193 -10.65 6.51 7.28
N THR A 194 -10.93 7.72 7.80
CA THR A 194 -12.03 7.92 8.77
C THR A 194 -13.40 7.72 8.12
N ASP A 195 -13.49 7.92 6.80
CA ASP A 195 -14.69 7.59 6.04
C ASP A 195 -14.72 6.07 5.76
N PRO A 196 -15.77 5.35 6.26
CA PRO A 196 -15.87 3.90 6.12
C PRO A 196 -15.92 3.43 4.66
N LEU A 197 -16.50 4.23 3.75
CA LEU A 197 -16.62 3.89 2.35
C LEU A 197 -15.26 3.96 1.65
N ILE A 198 -14.46 5.00 1.93
CA ILE A 198 -13.08 5.11 1.41
C ILE A 198 -12.24 3.94 1.90
N SER A 199 -12.32 3.60 3.20
CA SER A 199 -11.62 2.45 3.77
C SER A 199 -12.03 1.14 3.08
N GLN A 200 -13.33 0.87 2.96
CA GLN A 200 -13.88 -0.31 2.30
C GLN A 200 -13.43 -0.42 0.84
N ILE A 201 -13.52 0.66 0.06
CA ILE A 201 -13.13 0.66 -1.35
C ILE A 201 -11.64 0.41 -1.51
N THR A 202 -10.81 1.08 -0.69
CA THR A 202 -9.35 0.98 -0.82
C THR A 202 -8.79 -0.37 -0.38
N THR A 203 -9.53 -1.16 0.42
CA THR A 203 -9.20 -2.53 0.82
C THR A 203 -9.82 -3.59 -0.08
N THR A 204 -10.79 -3.24 -0.92
CA THR A 204 -11.43 -4.18 -1.85
C THR A 204 -10.42 -4.70 -2.88
N LYS A 205 -10.25 -6.03 -2.96
CA LYS A 205 -9.26 -6.68 -3.86
C LYS A 205 -9.72 -6.70 -5.31
N GLN A 206 -11.01 -6.95 -5.54
CA GLN A 206 -11.65 -7.01 -6.86
C GLN A 206 -13.06 -6.45 -6.78
N TYR A 207 -13.48 -5.77 -7.83
CA TYR A 207 -14.83 -5.22 -7.96
C TYR A 207 -15.37 -5.45 -9.38
N LYS A 208 -16.65 -5.80 -9.49
CA LYS A 208 -17.31 -6.14 -10.75
C LYS A 208 -18.59 -5.34 -10.89
N PHE A 209 -18.80 -4.75 -12.05
CA PHE A 209 -20.00 -3.95 -12.33
C PHE A 209 -20.31 -3.93 -13.84
N TYR A 210 -21.46 -3.36 -14.19
CA TYR A 210 -21.89 -3.20 -15.57
C TYR A 210 -22.21 -1.74 -15.85
N SER A 211 -22.00 -1.29 -17.11
CA SER A 211 -22.61 -0.04 -17.55
C SER A 211 -24.13 -0.16 -17.54
N VAL A 212 -24.83 0.95 -17.26
CA VAL A 212 -26.31 0.99 -17.19
C VAL A 212 -26.97 1.29 -18.53
N ASN A 213 -26.20 1.40 -19.61
CA ASN A 213 -26.71 1.56 -20.97
C ASN A 213 -27.59 0.37 -21.40
N LYS A 214 -28.47 0.56 -22.42
CA LYS A 214 -29.27 -0.54 -23.01
C LYS A 214 -28.41 -1.77 -23.34
N ARG A 215 -27.24 -1.57 -23.95
CA ARG A 215 -26.23 -2.61 -24.15
C ARG A 215 -25.25 -2.60 -22.97
N LYS A 216 -25.56 -3.37 -21.94
CA LYS A 216 -24.74 -3.52 -20.74
C LYS A 216 -23.36 -4.06 -21.08
N ARG A 217 -22.33 -3.39 -20.58
CA ARG A 217 -20.94 -3.83 -20.70
C ARG A 217 -20.38 -4.20 -19.34
N PHE A 218 -19.75 -5.37 -19.27
CA PHE A 218 -19.09 -5.87 -18.05
C PHE A 218 -17.74 -5.20 -17.85
N HIS A 219 -17.49 -4.79 -16.61
CA HIS A 219 -16.22 -4.26 -16.13
C HIS A 219 -15.76 -5.03 -14.90
N GLN A 220 -14.45 -5.27 -14.82
CA GLN A 220 -13.82 -5.87 -13.65
C GLN A 220 -12.55 -5.08 -13.31
N LEU A 221 -12.46 -4.67 -12.05
CA LEU A 221 -11.32 -3.95 -11.48
C LEU A 221 -10.51 -4.88 -10.60
N GLY A 222 -9.19 -4.69 -10.60
CA GLY A 222 -8.29 -5.20 -9.58
C GLY A 222 -7.66 -4.02 -8.86
N ASN A 223 -7.50 -4.14 -7.56
CA ASN A 223 -6.84 -3.10 -6.79
C ASN A 223 -5.36 -2.97 -7.18
N SER A 224 -4.90 -1.74 -7.36
CA SER A 224 -3.51 -1.41 -7.70
C SER A 224 -2.54 -1.60 -6.53
N ASN A 225 -3.06 -1.63 -5.28
CA ASN A 225 -2.28 -1.96 -4.08
C ASN A 225 -2.05 -3.47 -3.99
N ARG A 226 -0.83 -3.91 -4.31
CA ARG A 226 -0.48 -5.34 -4.30
C ARG A 226 -0.33 -5.93 -2.90
N LEU A 227 -0.12 -5.10 -1.87
CA LEU A 227 0.00 -5.57 -0.48
C LEU A 227 -1.30 -6.22 0.02
N LEU A 228 -2.45 -5.88 -0.56
CA LEU A 228 -3.74 -6.54 -0.29
C LEU A 228 -3.76 -8.05 -0.62
N ARG A 229 -2.78 -8.54 -1.37
CA ARG A 229 -2.65 -9.97 -1.76
C ARG A 229 -1.61 -10.71 -0.92
N GLU A 230 -0.97 -10.00 0.00
CA GLU A 230 0.02 -10.52 0.94
C GLU A 230 -0.62 -10.61 2.33
N ASP A 231 0.11 -11.16 3.29
CA ASP A 231 -0.36 -11.36 4.66
C ASP A 231 -0.13 -10.08 5.49
N PHE A 232 -0.90 -9.04 5.17
CA PHE A 232 -0.97 -7.78 5.91
C PHE A 232 -2.43 -7.45 6.21
N ASP A 233 -2.71 -7.02 7.42
CA ASP A 233 -4.02 -6.47 7.81
C ASP A 233 -4.10 -5.00 7.38
N ILE A 234 -4.43 -4.79 6.09
CA ILE A 234 -4.48 -3.47 5.45
C ILE A 234 -5.80 -2.78 5.78
N LEU A 235 -5.73 -1.60 6.38
CA LEU A 235 -6.87 -0.73 6.69
C LEU A 235 -7.26 0.19 5.53
N GLY A 236 -6.35 0.42 4.60
CA GLY A 236 -6.58 1.20 3.40
C GLY A 236 -5.28 1.65 2.75
N GLY A 237 -5.39 2.28 1.59
CA GLY A 237 -4.21 2.83 0.93
C GLY A 237 -4.43 3.20 -0.53
N LYS A 238 -3.46 3.91 -1.07
CA LYS A 238 -3.49 4.39 -2.45
C LYS A 238 -2.10 4.29 -3.09
N THR A 239 -2.10 4.03 -4.39
CA THR A 239 -0.90 4.04 -5.23
C THR A 239 -0.93 5.23 -6.18
N GLY A 240 0.25 5.77 -6.51
CA GLY A 240 0.41 6.83 -7.49
C GLY A 240 1.58 6.57 -8.45
N PHE A 241 1.50 7.14 -9.65
CA PHE A 241 2.61 7.19 -10.60
C PHE A 241 2.34 8.23 -11.70
N ILE A 242 3.27 9.13 -11.86
CA ILE A 242 3.53 9.90 -13.08
C ILE A 242 5.05 9.97 -13.29
N GLY A 243 5.51 10.35 -14.47
CA GLY A 243 6.96 10.43 -14.76
C GLY A 243 7.73 11.31 -13.76
N LYS A 244 7.16 12.45 -13.36
CA LYS A 244 7.77 13.42 -12.42
C LYS A 244 7.82 12.89 -10.99
N SER A 245 6.72 12.28 -10.50
CA SER A 245 6.65 11.77 -9.12
C SER A 245 7.45 10.49 -8.88
N GLY A 246 7.69 9.67 -9.93
CA GLY A 246 8.07 8.28 -9.74
C GLY A 246 6.91 7.46 -9.14
N TRP A 247 7.22 6.30 -8.57
CA TRP A 247 6.21 5.39 -8.02
C TRP A 247 5.95 5.70 -6.55
N CYS A 248 4.69 6.03 -6.23
CA CYS A 248 4.24 6.42 -4.89
C CYS A 248 3.30 5.36 -4.30
N LEU A 249 3.32 5.24 -2.97
CA LEU A 249 2.45 4.38 -2.17
C LEU A 249 2.22 5.04 -0.82
N ALA A 250 0.96 5.08 -0.39
CA ALA A 250 0.59 5.31 0.99
C ALA A 250 -0.32 4.17 1.43
N VAL A 251 -0.05 3.53 2.56
CA VAL A 251 -0.81 2.41 3.09
C VAL A 251 -0.87 2.47 4.60
N MET A 252 -2.05 2.19 5.16
CA MET A 252 -2.27 2.03 6.59
C MET A 252 -2.60 0.57 6.89
N LEU A 253 -2.04 0.03 7.96
CA LEU A 253 -2.19 -1.37 8.36
C LEU A 253 -2.17 -1.51 9.88
N ASN A 254 -2.79 -2.58 10.37
CA ASN A 254 -2.63 -3.02 11.75
C ASN A 254 -1.34 -3.83 11.90
N ASN A 255 -0.60 -3.59 12.97
CA ASN A 255 0.54 -4.39 13.40
C ASN A 255 0.38 -4.73 14.88
N VAL A 256 -0.13 -5.93 15.17
CA VAL A 256 -0.41 -6.45 16.53
C VAL A 256 -1.26 -5.48 17.36
N LYS A 257 -0.66 -4.43 17.95
CA LYS A 257 -1.34 -3.45 18.81
C LYS A 257 -1.28 -2.01 18.30
N GLU A 258 -0.64 -1.78 17.15
CA GLU A 258 -0.33 -0.46 16.61
C GLU A 258 -0.92 -0.29 15.22
N LYS A 259 -1.43 0.89 14.91
CA LYS A 259 -1.80 1.26 13.54
C LYS A 259 -0.64 1.98 12.88
N LEU A 260 -0.05 1.36 11.88
CA LEU A 260 1.10 1.90 11.18
C LEU A 260 0.70 2.49 9.83
N CYS A 261 1.25 3.65 9.52
CA CYS A 261 1.18 4.24 8.18
C CYS A 261 2.56 4.15 7.51
N VAL A 262 2.61 3.61 6.30
CA VAL A 262 3.82 3.52 5.47
C VAL A 262 3.64 4.36 4.23
N VAL A 263 4.53 5.32 4.01
CA VAL A 263 4.55 6.16 2.80
C VAL A 263 5.86 5.99 2.06
N ILE A 264 5.77 5.80 0.75
CA ILE A 264 6.88 5.76 -0.20
C ILE A 264 6.60 6.78 -1.31
N LEU A 265 7.47 7.75 -1.50
CA LEU A 265 7.39 8.70 -2.60
C LEU A 265 8.63 8.58 -3.49
N GLY A 266 8.42 8.50 -4.79
CA GLY A 266 9.49 8.55 -5.77
C GLY A 266 10.34 7.29 -5.92
N ALA A 267 9.79 6.10 -5.67
CA ALA A 267 10.50 4.85 -5.96
C ALA A 267 10.74 4.68 -7.46
N SER A 268 11.81 3.98 -7.83
CA SER A 268 12.26 3.83 -9.23
C SER A 268 11.37 2.91 -10.08
N SER A 269 10.57 2.05 -9.47
CA SER A 269 9.66 1.15 -10.19
C SER A 269 8.46 0.72 -9.37
N ASN A 270 7.42 0.21 -10.07
CA ASN A 270 6.24 -0.36 -9.42
C ASN A 270 6.58 -1.49 -8.43
N LYS A 271 7.56 -2.34 -8.77
CA LYS A 271 8.01 -3.43 -7.89
C LYS A 271 8.74 -2.89 -6.66
N ARG A 272 9.58 -1.86 -6.88
CA ARG A 272 10.42 -1.26 -5.82
C ARG A 272 9.55 -0.60 -4.74
N ARG A 273 8.52 0.17 -5.06
CA ARG A 273 7.70 0.84 -4.04
C ARG A 273 7.11 -0.14 -3.01
N PHE A 274 6.69 -1.36 -3.43
CA PHE A 274 6.18 -2.37 -2.51
C PHE A 274 7.30 -3.09 -1.74
N ALA A 275 8.42 -3.39 -2.41
CA ALA A 275 9.57 -4.00 -1.76
C ALA A 275 10.20 -3.07 -0.71
N GLU A 276 10.26 -1.78 -1.00
CA GLU A 276 10.78 -0.75 -0.10
C GLU A 276 9.85 -0.50 1.07
N ALA A 277 8.53 -0.42 0.83
CA ALA A 277 7.54 -0.31 1.91
C ALA A 277 7.65 -1.48 2.90
N LYS A 278 7.77 -2.72 2.42
CA LYS A 278 7.96 -3.90 3.26
C LYS A 278 9.29 -3.87 4.01
N HIS A 279 10.34 -3.39 3.37
CA HIS A 279 11.66 -3.31 3.99
C HIS A 279 11.68 -2.32 5.14
N ILE A 280 11.22 -1.07 4.91
CA ILE A 280 11.20 -0.05 5.97
C ILE A 280 10.24 -0.40 7.10
N LEU A 281 9.08 -1.00 6.80
CA LEU A 281 8.14 -1.50 7.79
C LEU A 281 8.81 -2.54 8.71
N LYS A 282 9.49 -3.54 8.12
CA LYS A 282 10.21 -4.55 8.88
C LYS A 282 11.32 -3.95 9.74
N THR A 283 12.06 -2.99 9.21
CA THR A 283 13.13 -2.29 9.94
C THR A 283 12.56 -1.51 11.13
N ALA A 284 11.47 -0.76 10.90
CA ALA A 284 10.78 0.00 11.93
C ALA A 284 10.28 -0.89 13.08
N ILE A 285 9.64 -2.02 12.77
CA ILE A 285 9.16 -2.98 13.79
C ILE A 285 10.32 -3.58 14.56
N GLN A 286 11.42 -3.93 13.89
CA GLN A 286 12.59 -4.51 14.55
C GLN A 286 13.26 -3.52 15.51
N ASN A 287 13.40 -2.26 15.11
CA ASN A 287 13.99 -1.20 15.94
C ASN A 287 13.10 -0.90 17.16
N GLY A 288 11.79 -0.72 16.96
CA GLY A 288 10.85 -0.49 18.05
C GLY A 288 10.79 -1.65 19.08
N LEU A 289 10.98 -2.89 18.66
CA LEU A 289 11.10 -4.03 19.56
C LEU A 289 12.41 -3.99 20.35
N SER A 290 13.52 -3.56 19.76
CA SER A 290 14.81 -3.44 20.42
C SER A 290 14.82 -2.36 21.50
N GLU A 291 14.19 -1.22 21.24
CA GLU A 291 14.06 -0.12 22.21
C GLU A 291 13.18 -0.54 23.40
N LYS A 292 12.06 -1.22 23.15
CA LYS A 292 11.19 -1.74 24.22
C LYS A 292 11.87 -2.81 25.08
N LEU A 293 12.76 -3.63 24.53
CA LEU A 293 13.54 -4.63 25.28
C LEU A 293 14.69 -3.99 26.05
N GLY A 294 15.35 -2.95 25.53
CA GLY A 294 16.40 -2.20 26.20
C GLY A 294 15.89 -1.48 27.44
N SER A 295 14.71 -0.86 27.38
CA SER A 295 14.10 -0.17 28.51
C SER A 295 13.63 -1.08 29.66
N VAL A 296 13.47 -2.39 29.42
CA VAL A 296 13.11 -3.40 30.46
C VAL A 296 14.33 -3.91 31.21
N GLN A 297 15.55 -3.76 30.65
CA GLN A 297 16.81 -4.19 31.32
C GLN A 297 17.37 -3.10 32.21
N GLU A 298 16.86 -1.87 32.20
CA GLU A 298 17.29 -0.76 33.03
C GLU A 298 16.38 -0.53 34.28
N LEU A 299 15.40 -1.40 34.51
CA LEU A 299 14.54 -1.45 35.71
C LEU A 299 14.88 -2.67 36.58
#